data_9bab204ea2c9e87ff8d39e366149dddb
#
_entry.id   9bab204ea2c9e87ff8d39e366149dddb
#
_cell.length_a   1.000
_cell.length_b   1.000
_cell.length_c   1.000
_cell.angle_alpha   90.00
_cell.angle_beta   90.00
_cell.angle_gamma   90.00
#
_symmetry.space_group_name_H-M   'P 1'
#
loop_
_entity.id
_entity.type
_entity.pdbx_description
1 polymer ?
#
loop_
_entity_poly.entity_id
_entity_poly.type
_entity_poly.pdbx_seq_one_letter_code
_entity_poly.pdbx_strand_id
1 'polypeptide(L)'
;VAAEAETRDADASRRQSRRAAVMLLYQQDITGHAMPDIVAQHERDANRPLPAYSRQLIDGVHEQQQRLDSEIDALAEGWSIERIAPVE
;
A
#
# COMPACT_ATOMS: atom_id res chain seq x y z
N VAL A 1 -26.80 -21.89 -0.87
CA VAL A 1 -26.56 -21.96 0.55
C VAL A 1 -25.07 -22.05 0.84
N ALA A 2 -24.40 -23.15 0.45
CA ALA A 2 -22.97 -23.27 0.65
C ALA A 2 -22.17 -22.26 -0.18
N ALA A 3 -22.58 -22.04 -1.43
CA ALA A 3 -21.95 -21.08 -2.32
C ALA A 3 -22.08 -19.64 -1.80
N GLU A 4 -23.23 -19.31 -1.21
CA GLU A 4 -23.43 -17.97 -0.63
C GLU A 4 -22.54 -17.76 0.60
N ALA A 5 -22.37 -18.78 1.44
CA ALA A 5 -21.50 -18.70 2.59
C ALA A 5 -20.04 -18.56 2.17
N GLU A 6 -19.59 -19.30 1.17
CA GLU A 6 -18.25 -19.20 0.61
C GLU A 6 -17.97 -17.80 0.04
N THR A 7 -18.94 -17.22 -0.65
CA THR A 7 -18.83 -15.88 -1.20
C THR A 7 -18.69 -14.83 -0.10
N ARG A 8 -19.49 -14.95 0.95
CA ARG A 8 -19.41 -14.03 2.10
C ARG A 8 -18.07 -14.14 2.81
N ASP A 9 -17.56 -15.36 2.99
CA ASP A 9 -16.26 -15.60 3.62
C ASP A 9 -15.13 -15.01 2.78
N ALA A 10 -15.20 -15.16 1.45
CA ALA A 10 -14.23 -14.57 0.54
C ALA A 10 -14.25 -13.04 0.58
N ASP A 11 -15.43 -12.44 0.63
CA ASP A 11 -15.58 -10.98 0.72
C ASP A 11 -15.08 -10.46 2.06
N ALA A 12 -15.37 -11.16 3.16
CA ALA A 12 -14.86 -10.80 4.49
C ALA A 12 -13.34 -10.89 4.53
N SER A 13 -12.77 -11.93 3.95
CA SER A 13 -11.32 -12.12 3.85
C SER A 13 -10.66 -11.01 3.03
N ARG A 14 -11.26 -10.61 1.91
CA ARG A 14 -10.76 -9.51 1.10
C ARG A 14 -10.79 -8.17 1.83
N ARG A 15 -11.87 -7.93 2.58
CA ARG A 15 -11.97 -6.71 3.39
C ARG A 15 -10.89 -6.66 4.46
N GLN A 16 -10.64 -7.78 5.12
CA GLN A 16 -9.56 -7.87 6.10
C GLN A 16 -8.20 -7.66 5.45
N SER A 17 -7.98 -8.24 4.27
CA SER A 17 -6.73 -8.09 3.53
C SER A 17 -6.50 -6.65 3.09
N ARG A 18 -7.55 -5.95 2.65
CA ARG A 18 -7.46 -4.53 2.31
C ARG A 18 -7.14 -3.68 3.53
N ARG A 19 -7.79 -3.97 4.64
CA ARG A 19 -7.54 -3.26 5.89
C ARG A 19 -6.09 -3.43 6.34
N ALA A 20 -5.58 -4.65 6.27
CA ALA A 20 -4.18 -4.93 6.61
C ALA A 20 -3.24 -4.14 5.70
N ALA A 21 -3.48 -4.14 4.38
CA ALA A 21 -2.65 -3.40 3.43
C ALA A 21 -2.65 -1.90 3.75
N VAL A 22 -3.81 -1.32 4.01
CA VAL A 22 -3.93 0.11 4.33
C VAL A 22 -3.18 0.43 5.62
N MET A 23 -3.30 -0.41 6.64
CA MET A 23 -2.61 -0.21 7.91
C MET A 23 -1.10 -0.24 7.75
N LEU A 24 -0.58 -1.18 6.94
CA LEU A 24 0.85 -1.29 6.70
C LEU A 24 1.38 -0.13 5.88
N LEU A 25 0.64 0.32 4.88
CA LEU A 25 1.00 1.50 4.09
C LEU A 25 1.01 2.77 4.96
N TYR A 26 0.03 2.92 5.82
CA TYR A 26 -0.04 4.02 6.77
C TYR A 26 1.14 4.00 7.74
N GLN A 27 1.48 2.83 8.24
CA GLN A 27 2.62 2.66 9.13
C GLN A 27 3.93 3.03 8.43
N GLN A 28 4.08 2.65 7.17
CA GLN A 28 5.24 3.04 6.38
C GLN A 28 5.34 4.55 6.23
N ASP A 29 4.22 5.20 5.96
CA ASP A 29 4.17 6.66 5.79
C ASP A 29 4.57 7.39 7.08
N ILE A 30 4.08 6.93 8.22
CA ILE A 30 4.38 7.56 9.52
C ILE A 30 5.81 7.29 9.98
N THR A 31 6.27 6.05 9.87
CA THR A 31 7.55 5.64 10.45
C THR A 31 8.72 5.84 9.51
N GLY A 32 8.48 5.86 8.21
CA GLY A 32 9.54 5.87 7.20
C GLY A 32 10.29 4.56 7.09
N HIS A 33 9.85 3.50 7.76
CA HIS A 33 10.50 2.20 7.68
C HIS A 33 10.26 1.54 6.33
N ALA A 34 11.18 0.67 5.91
CA ALA A 34 11.03 -0.08 4.68
C ALA A 34 9.89 -1.09 4.79
N MET A 35 9.10 -1.24 3.73
CA MET A 35 7.96 -2.17 3.74
C MET A 35 8.34 -3.60 4.09
N PRO A 36 9.46 -4.18 3.61
CA PRO A 36 9.82 -5.54 4.02
C PRO A 36 9.96 -5.70 5.53
N ASP A 37 10.48 -4.71 6.22
CA ASP A 37 10.63 -4.73 7.68
C ASP A 37 9.29 -4.65 8.38
N ILE A 38 8.39 -3.79 7.87
CA ILE A 38 7.04 -3.63 8.40
C ILE A 38 6.25 -4.92 8.23
N VAL A 39 6.31 -5.53 7.05
CA VAL A 39 5.62 -6.79 6.78
C VAL A 39 6.16 -7.90 7.67
N ALA A 40 7.47 -8.00 7.82
CA ALA A 40 8.09 -9.01 8.67
C ALA A 40 7.62 -8.86 10.12
N GLN A 41 7.55 -7.64 10.63
CA GLN A 41 7.07 -7.38 11.98
C GLN A 41 5.60 -7.76 12.13
N HIS A 42 4.78 -7.40 11.16
CA HIS A 42 3.36 -7.75 11.14
C HIS A 42 3.15 -9.25 11.15
N GLU A 43 3.92 -9.98 10.34
CA GLU A 43 3.83 -11.44 10.27
C GLU A 43 4.24 -12.09 11.59
N ARG A 44 5.25 -11.55 12.26
CA ARG A 44 5.66 -12.04 13.58
C ARG A 44 4.58 -11.81 14.62
N ASP A 45 4.01 -10.61 14.64
CA ASP A 45 2.98 -10.23 15.62
C ASP A 45 1.69 -11.06 15.43
N ALA A 46 1.31 -11.28 14.19
CA ALA A 46 0.12 -12.06 13.83
C ALA A 46 0.37 -13.57 13.89
N ASN A 47 1.62 -13.98 13.91
CA ASN A 47 2.04 -15.39 13.85
C ASN A 47 1.48 -16.10 12.62
N ARG A 48 1.44 -15.42 11.50
CA ARG A 48 0.98 -15.94 10.20
C ARG A 48 1.49 -15.06 9.08
N PRO A 49 1.62 -15.63 7.86
CA PRO A 49 2.04 -14.81 6.71
C PRO A 49 0.98 -13.79 6.32
N LEU A 50 1.44 -12.69 5.76
CA LEU A 50 0.55 -11.67 5.19
C LEU A 50 -0.19 -12.28 4.00
N PRO A 51 -1.52 -12.13 3.89
CA PRO A 51 -2.26 -12.65 2.74
C PRO A 51 -1.71 -12.12 1.41
N ALA A 52 -1.70 -12.99 0.40
CA ALA A 52 -1.22 -12.62 -0.93
C ALA A 52 -1.95 -11.41 -1.50
N TYR A 53 -3.25 -11.30 -1.23
CA TYR A 53 -4.05 -10.16 -1.68
C TYR A 53 -3.55 -8.84 -1.08
N SER A 54 -3.17 -8.85 0.20
CA SER A 54 -2.58 -7.67 0.84
C SER A 54 -1.27 -7.26 0.18
N ARG A 55 -0.41 -8.24 -0.14
CA ARG A 55 0.86 -7.99 -0.84
C ARG A 55 0.62 -7.39 -2.22
N GLN A 56 -0.35 -7.92 -2.95
CA GLN A 56 -0.70 -7.41 -4.27
C GLN A 56 -1.16 -5.95 -4.20
N LEU A 57 -1.95 -5.61 -3.19
CA LEU A 57 -2.41 -4.23 -3.00
C LEU A 57 -1.26 -3.29 -2.66
N ILE A 58 -0.36 -3.70 -1.78
CA ILE A 58 0.81 -2.90 -1.40
C ILE A 58 1.71 -2.68 -2.60
N ASP A 59 2.01 -3.74 -3.34
CA ASP A 59 2.86 -3.66 -4.54
C ASP A 59 2.22 -2.77 -5.60
N GLY A 60 0.91 -2.88 -5.77
CA GLY A 60 0.16 -2.03 -6.70
C GLY A 60 0.23 -0.56 -6.35
N VAL A 61 0.11 -0.22 -5.07
CA VAL A 61 0.24 1.17 -4.61
C VAL A 61 1.65 1.69 -4.87
N HIS A 62 2.68 0.91 -4.54
CA HIS A 62 4.07 1.32 -4.78
C HIS A 62 4.35 1.53 -6.26
N GLU A 63 3.84 0.66 -7.11
CA GLU A 63 3.98 0.79 -8.57
C GLU A 63 3.32 2.06 -9.07
N GLN A 64 2.11 2.35 -8.64
CA GLN A 64 1.39 3.57 -9.02
C GLN A 64 2.12 4.82 -8.51
N GLN A 65 2.66 4.75 -7.31
CA GLN A 65 3.41 5.85 -6.72
C GLN A 65 4.65 6.18 -7.56
N GLN A 66 5.40 5.16 -7.98
CA GLN A 66 6.55 5.34 -8.84
C GLN A 66 6.18 5.96 -10.18
N ARG A 67 5.08 5.54 -10.77
CA ARG A 67 4.58 6.10 -12.03
C ARG A 67 4.19 7.56 -11.87
N LEU A 68 3.49 7.89 -10.79
CA LEU A 68 3.12 9.28 -10.49
C LEU A 68 4.33 10.15 -10.26
N ASP A 69 5.31 9.68 -9.52
CA ASP A 69 6.55 10.41 -9.27
C ASP A 69 7.30 10.67 -10.57
N SER A 70 7.35 9.67 -11.46
CA SER A 70 7.99 9.83 -12.78
C SER A 70 7.26 10.85 -13.64
N GLU A 71 5.93 10.85 -13.62
CA GLU A 71 5.13 11.83 -14.36
C GLU A 71 5.31 13.25 -13.81
N ILE A 72 5.37 13.38 -12.49
CA ILE A 72 5.61 14.66 -11.83
C ILE A 72 7.01 15.18 -12.21
N ASP A 73 8.02 14.33 -12.19
CA ASP A 73 9.38 14.71 -12.58
C ASP A 73 9.43 15.17 -14.03
N ALA A 74 8.75 14.47 -14.93
CA ALA A 74 8.68 14.85 -16.33
C ALA A 74 8.01 16.21 -16.52
N LEU A 75 6.95 16.48 -15.78
CA LEU A 75 6.28 17.78 -15.79
C LEU A 75 7.18 18.87 -15.21
N ALA A 76 7.92 18.54 -14.16
CA ALA A 76 8.80 19.48 -13.48
C ALA A 76 9.97 19.94 -14.36
N GLU A 77 10.39 19.15 -15.33
CA GLU A 77 11.44 19.54 -16.28
C GLU A 77 11.10 20.80 -17.07
N GLY A 78 9.80 21.04 -17.30
CA GLY A 78 9.32 22.24 -18.00
C GLY A 78 9.04 23.43 -17.08
N TRP A 79 9.26 23.29 -15.76
CA TRP A 79 8.92 24.31 -14.77
C TRP A 79 10.14 24.61 -13.90
N SER A 80 10.28 25.86 -13.47
CA SER A 80 11.32 26.18 -12.50
C SER A 80 10.96 25.58 -11.13
N ILE A 81 11.97 25.20 -10.37
CA ILE A 81 11.80 24.65 -9.02
C ILE A 81 11.02 25.63 -8.13
N GLU A 82 11.23 26.91 -8.31
CA GLU A 82 10.56 27.96 -7.55
C GLU A 82 9.05 27.96 -7.72
N ARG A 83 8.55 27.53 -8.90
CA ARG A 83 7.12 27.47 -9.18
C ARG A 83 6.44 26.27 -8.59
N ILE A 84 7.17 25.16 -8.44
CA ILE A 84 6.62 23.91 -7.90
C ILE A 84 6.96 23.69 -6.44
N ALA A 85 7.84 24.52 -5.89
CA ALA A 85 8.16 24.47 -4.46
C ALA A 85 6.91 24.80 -3.63
N PRO A 86 6.72 24.15 -2.49
CA PRO A 86 5.58 24.47 -1.62
C PRO A 86 5.64 25.91 -1.18
N VAL A 87 4.48 26.52 -1.11
CA VAL A 87 4.35 27.89 -0.61
C VAL A 87 4.41 27.84 0.91
N GLU A 88 5.35 28.51 1.47
CA GLU A 88 5.49 28.62 2.92
C GLU A 88 4.61 29.74 3.47
#